data_bbaa6484a2d382131e87effb7458412a
#
_entry.id   bbaa6484a2d382131e87effb7458412a
#
_cell.length_a   1.000
_cell.length_b   1.000
_cell.length_c   1.000
_cell.angle_alpha   90.00
_cell.angle_beta   90.00
_cell.angle_gamma   90.00
#
_symmetry.space_group_name_H-M   'P 1'
#
loop_
_entity.id
_entity.type
_entity.pdbx_description
1 polymer ?
#
loop_
_entity_poly.entity_id
_entity_poly.type
_entity_poly.pdbx_seq_one_letter_code
_entity_poly.pdbx_strand_id
1 'polypeptide(L)'
;MNDRVVVAGAVYDQGRLLAARRSAPPELAGRWELPGGKLEPGETGEQALVRELREELGVETEPLERIPGEWPLAPGYVLRVWTARLVSGVPAPLQDHDELRWLGPGESDAVDWLDQDRPAVAEAMRRLPTGTDATGTDAPGTGAPGATPERDAPTGPLSDGARH
;
A
#
# COMPACT_ATOMS: atom_id res chain seq x y z
N MET A 1 6.08 -12.41 -27.16
CA MET A 1 6.25 -11.09 -26.61
C MET A 1 6.06 -11.10 -25.13
N ASN A 2 6.90 -10.42 -24.46
CA ASN A 2 6.78 -10.35 -23.00
C ASN A 2 5.74 -9.30 -22.63
N ASP A 3 4.93 -9.66 -21.68
CA ASP A 3 4.02 -8.68 -21.13
C ASP A 3 4.78 -7.66 -20.33
N ARG A 4 4.33 -6.44 -20.36
CA ARG A 4 4.84 -5.42 -19.48
C ARG A 4 4.12 -5.53 -18.14
N VAL A 5 4.85 -5.34 -17.07
CA VAL A 5 4.33 -5.56 -15.75
C VAL A 5 4.10 -4.24 -15.04
N VAL A 6 2.91 -4.11 -14.46
CA VAL A 6 2.60 -3.07 -13.50
C VAL A 6 2.52 -3.76 -12.15
N VAL A 7 3.23 -3.23 -11.17
CA VAL A 7 3.17 -3.76 -9.81
C VAL A 7 2.29 -2.86 -8.96
N ALA A 8 1.57 -3.45 -8.03
CA ALA A 8 0.75 -2.68 -7.11
C ALA A 8 0.83 -3.29 -5.73
N GLY A 9 0.59 -2.47 -4.73
CA GLY A 9 0.67 -2.89 -3.36
C GLY A 9 -0.65 -2.90 -2.65
N ALA A 10 -0.98 -4.03 -2.05
CA ALA A 10 -2.03 -4.08 -1.05
C ALA A 10 -1.36 -3.72 0.27
N VAL A 11 -1.34 -2.44 0.59
CA VAL A 11 -0.63 -1.93 1.76
C VAL A 11 -1.56 -2.01 2.95
N TYR A 12 -1.13 -2.74 3.95
CA TYR A 12 -1.93 -2.92 5.16
C TYR A 12 -1.32 -2.17 6.33
N ASP A 13 -2.18 -1.56 7.12
CA ASP A 13 -1.78 -0.96 8.38
C ASP A 13 -2.97 -0.96 9.31
N GLN A 14 -2.78 -1.47 10.51
CA GLN A 14 -3.82 -1.53 11.53
C GLN A 14 -5.10 -2.22 11.04
N GLY A 15 -4.93 -3.30 10.28
CA GLY A 15 -6.06 -4.08 9.80
C GLY A 15 -6.86 -3.44 8.69
N ARG A 16 -6.27 -2.48 7.97
CA ARG A 16 -6.96 -1.78 6.88
C ARG A 16 -6.10 -1.75 5.63
N LEU A 17 -6.76 -1.64 4.51
CA LEU A 17 -6.13 -1.60 3.19
C LEU A 17 -6.11 -0.18 2.67
N LEU A 18 -4.99 0.24 2.11
CA LEU A 18 -4.84 1.58 1.56
C LEU A 18 -5.37 1.65 0.13
N ALA A 19 -6.23 2.63 -0.12
CA ALA A 19 -6.73 2.94 -1.45
C ALA A 19 -6.30 4.34 -1.82
N ALA A 20 -5.95 4.54 -3.09
CA ALA A 20 -5.50 5.84 -3.59
C ALA A 20 -6.41 6.30 -4.71
N ARG A 21 -6.85 7.56 -4.65
CA ARG A 21 -7.72 8.11 -5.69
C ARG A 21 -6.90 8.84 -6.72
N ARG A 22 -7.15 8.51 -7.97
CA ARG A 22 -6.44 9.13 -9.08
C ARG A 22 -6.95 10.53 -9.32
N SER A 23 -6.02 11.43 -9.66
CA SER A 23 -6.36 12.80 -10.05
C SER A 23 -6.13 13.01 -11.55
N ALA A 24 -5.48 12.07 -12.22
CA ALA A 24 -5.13 12.17 -13.64
C ALA A 24 -4.92 10.78 -14.21
N PRO A 25 -5.06 10.58 -15.51
CA PRO A 25 -5.58 11.55 -16.47
C PRO A 25 -7.09 11.76 -16.25
N PRO A 26 -7.70 12.72 -16.93
CA PRO A 26 -9.12 13.03 -16.69
C PRO A 26 -10.06 11.84 -16.77
N GLU A 27 -9.78 10.88 -17.66
CA GLU A 27 -10.63 9.70 -17.81
C GLU A 27 -10.64 8.83 -16.55
N LEU A 28 -9.59 8.89 -15.75
CA LEU A 28 -9.47 8.07 -14.55
C LEU A 28 -9.67 8.86 -13.26
N ALA A 29 -9.72 10.19 -13.36
CA ALA A 29 -9.81 11.02 -12.17
C ALA A 29 -11.05 10.69 -11.37
N GLY A 30 -10.90 10.60 -10.06
CA GLY A 30 -12.00 10.25 -9.17
C GLY A 30 -12.14 8.74 -8.93
N ARG A 31 -11.41 7.92 -9.69
CA ARG A 31 -11.43 6.48 -9.49
C ARG A 31 -10.29 6.08 -8.56
N TRP A 32 -10.47 4.97 -7.91
CA TRP A 32 -9.53 4.50 -6.88
C TRP A 32 -8.76 3.28 -7.36
N GLU A 33 -7.57 3.10 -6.82
CA GLU A 33 -6.72 1.99 -7.22
C GLU A 33 -5.81 1.59 -6.07
N LEU A 34 -5.20 0.40 -6.21
CA LEU A 34 -4.07 0.04 -5.36
C LEU A 34 -2.86 0.80 -5.91
N PRO A 35 -2.09 1.47 -5.04
CA PRO A 35 -0.96 2.26 -5.51
C PRO A 35 0.15 1.37 -6.08
N GLY A 36 0.85 1.88 -7.07
CA GLY A 36 1.93 1.15 -7.71
C GLY A 36 2.28 1.78 -9.04
N GLY A 37 3.02 1.06 -9.86
CA GLY A 37 3.43 1.57 -11.15
C GLY A 37 4.20 0.55 -11.96
N LYS A 38 4.86 1.02 -12.99
CA LYS A 38 5.48 0.13 -13.97
C LYS A 38 6.80 -0.42 -13.46
N LEU A 39 7.00 -1.71 -13.72
CA LEU A 39 8.29 -2.36 -13.49
C LEU A 39 9.31 -1.82 -14.48
N GLU A 40 10.47 -1.47 -13.99
CA GLU A 40 11.54 -0.98 -14.85
C GLU A 40 12.57 -2.07 -15.09
N PRO A 41 13.32 -1.96 -16.20
CA PRO A 41 14.32 -2.97 -16.50
C PRO A 41 15.32 -3.13 -15.36
N GLY A 42 15.61 -4.38 -15.03
CA GLY A 42 16.59 -4.67 -13.98
C GLY A 42 16.00 -4.71 -12.57
N GLU A 43 14.74 -4.35 -12.40
CA GLU A 43 14.11 -4.41 -11.07
C GLU A 43 13.39 -5.73 -10.87
N THR A 44 13.40 -6.22 -9.64
CA THR A 44 12.42 -7.23 -9.25
C THR A 44 11.09 -6.56 -8.99
N GLY A 45 10.01 -7.34 -8.93
CA GLY A 45 8.71 -6.78 -8.59
C GLY A 45 8.70 -6.08 -7.26
N GLU A 46 9.37 -6.68 -6.27
CA GLU A 46 9.43 -6.10 -4.93
C GLU A 46 10.19 -4.77 -4.94
N GLN A 47 11.29 -4.70 -5.68
CA GLN A 47 12.04 -3.46 -5.78
C GLN A 47 11.21 -2.36 -6.44
N ALA A 48 10.51 -2.72 -7.49
CA ALA A 48 9.66 -1.76 -8.19
C ALA A 48 8.57 -1.24 -7.25
N LEU A 49 7.98 -2.13 -6.47
CA LEU A 49 6.92 -1.73 -5.56
C LEU A 49 7.43 -0.76 -4.51
N VAL A 50 8.57 -1.08 -3.89
CA VAL A 50 9.13 -0.19 -2.88
C VAL A 50 9.41 1.19 -3.47
N ARG A 51 9.98 1.23 -4.67
CA ARG A 51 10.27 2.50 -5.34
C ARG A 51 9.00 3.28 -5.65
N GLU A 52 8.00 2.60 -6.23
CA GLU A 52 6.77 3.28 -6.60
C GLU A 52 6.02 3.83 -5.38
N LEU A 53 5.97 3.06 -4.31
CA LEU A 53 5.27 3.55 -3.13
C LEU A 53 6.01 4.69 -2.46
N ARG A 54 7.32 4.70 -2.57
CA ARG A 54 8.09 5.85 -2.10
C ARG A 54 7.76 7.09 -2.92
N GLU A 55 7.67 6.94 -4.24
CA GLU A 55 7.38 8.06 -5.13
C GLU A 55 5.95 8.56 -4.99
N GLU A 56 5.02 7.64 -4.87
CA GLU A 56 3.61 7.99 -4.90
C GLU A 56 3.03 8.35 -3.54
N LEU A 57 3.59 7.81 -2.47
CA LEU A 57 3.04 7.99 -1.14
C LEU A 57 4.02 8.61 -0.15
N GLY A 58 5.31 8.62 -0.49
CA GLY A 58 6.32 9.16 0.39
C GLY A 58 6.62 8.27 1.59
N VAL A 59 6.44 6.95 1.45
CA VAL A 59 6.63 6.03 2.57
C VAL A 59 7.58 4.92 2.21
N GLU A 60 8.07 4.24 3.25
CA GLU A 60 8.82 3.01 3.08
C GLU A 60 7.90 1.84 3.40
N THR A 61 7.98 0.82 2.58
CA THR A 61 7.13 -0.35 2.73
C THR A 61 7.97 -1.61 2.61
N GLU A 62 7.44 -2.70 3.16
CA GLU A 62 8.06 -4.00 3.04
C GLU A 62 7.09 -4.92 2.31
N PRO A 63 7.44 -5.36 1.10
CA PRO A 63 6.62 -6.36 0.41
C PRO A 63 6.67 -7.67 1.21
N LEU A 64 5.51 -8.30 1.37
CA LEU A 64 5.40 -9.52 2.16
C LEU A 64 5.25 -10.74 1.28
N GLU A 65 4.18 -10.80 0.50
CA GLU A 65 4.01 -11.94 -0.40
C GLU A 65 3.29 -11.49 -1.65
N ARG A 66 3.58 -12.17 -2.75
CA ARG A 66 2.87 -11.90 -3.98
C ARG A 66 1.53 -12.62 -3.93
N ILE A 67 0.47 -11.90 -4.24
CA ILE A 67 -0.85 -12.52 -4.40
C ILE A 67 -0.80 -13.34 -5.68
N PRO A 68 -1.14 -14.63 -5.62
CA PRO A 68 -1.05 -15.47 -6.82
C PRO A 68 -1.90 -14.95 -7.96
N GLY A 69 -1.35 -15.05 -9.17
CA GLY A 69 -2.08 -14.67 -10.37
C GLY A 69 -1.63 -13.35 -10.93
N GLU A 70 -2.23 -13.02 -12.05
CA GLU A 70 -1.99 -11.76 -12.74
C GLU A 70 -3.32 -11.34 -13.34
N TRP A 71 -3.48 -10.04 -13.51
CA TRP A 71 -4.72 -9.53 -14.09
C TRP A 71 -4.39 -8.67 -15.30
N PRO A 72 -5.11 -8.87 -16.42
CA PRO A 72 -4.85 -8.07 -17.62
C PRO A 72 -5.17 -6.60 -17.38
N LEU A 73 -4.32 -5.74 -17.93
CA LEU A 73 -4.56 -4.31 -17.94
C LEU A 73 -4.73 -3.86 -19.37
N ALA A 74 -4.42 -2.62 -19.67
CA ALA A 74 -4.42 -2.13 -21.03
C ALA A 74 -3.51 -3.02 -21.89
N PRO A 75 -3.71 -3.04 -23.21
CA PRO A 75 -2.97 -3.95 -24.05
C PRO A 75 -1.47 -3.94 -23.77
N GLY A 76 -0.94 -5.11 -23.59
CA GLY A 76 0.49 -5.27 -23.35
C GLY A 76 0.93 -5.19 -21.91
N TYR A 77 -0.02 -5.06 -20.95
CA TYR A 77 0.33 -5.00 -19.55
C TYR A 77 -0.39 -6.05 -18.74
N VAL A 78 0.23 -6.49 -17.66
CA VAL A 78 -0.43 -7.30 -16.64
C VAL A 78 -0.15 -6.69 -15.28
N LEU A 79 -1.11 -6.83 -14.39
CA LEU A 79 -1.01 -6.34 -13.02
C LEU A 79 -0.58 -7.49 -12.11
N ARG A 80 0.47 -7.27 -11.32
CA ARG A 80 0.89 -8.18 -10.27
C ARG A 80 0.83 -7.44 -8.95
N VAL A 81 0.30 -8.09 -7.93
CA VAL A 81 0.04 -7.44 -6.66
C VAL A 81 0.77 -8.16 -5.54
N TRP A 82 1.39 -7.38 -4.67
CA TRP A 82 2.01 -7.88 -3.45
C TRP A 82 1.29 -7.29 -2.26
N THR A 83 1.15 -8.10 -1.21
CA THR A 83 0.80 -7.53 0.08
C THR A 83 2.04 -6.83 0.61
N ALA A 84 1.84 -5.76 1.34
CA ALA A 84 2.96 -4.98 1.84
C ALA A 84 2.60 -4.36 3.19
N ARG A 85 3.64 -4.15 4.00
CA ARG A 85 3.49 -3.55 5.32
C ARG A 85 4.08 -2.15 5.29
N LEU A 86 3.40 -1.21 5.91
CA LEU A 86 3.94 0.14 6.06
C LEU A 86 5.05 0.09 7.11
N VAL A 87 6.26 0.52 6.74
CA VAL A 87 7.40 0.51 7.63
C VAL A 87 7.60 1.85 8.29
N SER A 88 7.58 2.92 7.51
CA SER A 88 7.79 4.25 8.06
C SER A 88 7.17 5.29 7.15
N GLY A 89 6.88 6.43 7.74
CA GLY A 89 6.30 7.56 7.04
C GLY A 89 4.79 7.58 7.16
N VAL A 90 4.22 8.72 6.82
CA VAL A 90 2.78 8.90 6.76
C VAL A 90 2.40 9.03 5.30
N PRO A 91 1.59 8.12 4.77
CA PRO A 91 1.24 8.19 3.35
C PRO A 91 0.56 9.51 3.02
N ALA A 92 0.96 10.08 1.88
CA ALA A 92 0.35 11.29 1.37
C ALA A 92 0.06 11.08 -0.11
N PRO A 93 -1.00 11.69 -0.65
CA PRO A 93 -1.32 11.51 -2.07
C PRO A 93 -0.40 12.39 -2.90
N LEU A 94 0.64 11.76 -3.46
CA LEU A 94 1.61 12.43 -4.31
C LEU A 94 1.39 12.00 -5.76
N GLN A 95 2.02 12.70 -6.68
CA GLN A 95 1.91 12.41 -8.10
C GLN A 95 0.42 12.16 -8.45
N ASP A 96 0.02 11.79 -9.43
CA ASP A 96 -1.32 11.61 -9.98
C ASP A 96 -2.42 11.14 -9.00
N HIS A 97 -2.28 11.42 -7.71
CA HIS A 97 -3.28 11.08 -6.70
C HIS A 97 -3.66 12.31 -5.90
N ASP A 98 -4.90 12.38 -5.44
CA ASP A 98 -5.36 13.53 -4.65
C ASP A 98 -6.02 13.15 -3.33
N GLU A 99 -6.20 11.86 -3.07
CA GLU A 99 -6.80 11.43 -1.82
C GLU A 99 -6.39 10.00 -1.51
N LEU A 100 -6.24 9.69 -0.23
CA LEU A 100 -6.00 8.33 0.26
C LEU A 100 -7.08 7.96 1.24
N ARG A 101 -7.33 6.65 1.34
CA ARG A 101 -8.33 6.18 2.28
C ARG A 101 -7.94 4.80 2.77
N TRP A 102 -8.12 4.56 4.06
CA TRP A 102 -7.88 3.26 4.65
C TRP A 102 -9.22 2.54 4.78
N LEU A 103 -9.30 1.34 4.27
CA LEU A 103 -10.54 0.57 4.22
C LEU A 103 -10.41 -0.64 5.13
N GLY A 104 -11.33 -0.77 6.07
CA GLY A 104 -11.37 -1.91 6.96
C GLY A 104 -12.19 -3.04 6.39
N PRO A 105 -12.37 -4.12 7.17
CA PRO A 105 -13.17 -5.24 6.71
C PRO A 105 -14.58 -4.79 6.34
N GLY A 106 -15.06 -5.29 5.21
CA GLY A 106 -16.41 -4.96 4.75
C GLY A 106 -16.53 -3.61 4.08
N GLU A 107 -15.43 -2.88 3.90
CA GLU A 107 -15.48 -1.53 3.34
C GLU A 107 -14.99 -1.45 1.90
N SER A 108 -14.76 -2.57 1.24
CA SER A 108 -14.21 -2.53 -0.11
C SER A 108 -15.07 -1.75 -1.08
N ASP A 109 -16.38 -1.69 -0.86
CA ASP A 109 -17.27 -0.96 -1.75
C ASP A 109 -17.40 0.51 -1.39
N ALA A 110 -16.65 0.99 -0.42
CA ALA A 110 -16.75 2.38 0.00
C ALA A 110 -16.15 3.33 -1.05
N VAL A 111 -15.36 2.82 -1.97
CA VAL A 111 -14.74 3.63 -3.01
C VAL A 111 -15.00 3.01 -4.37
N ASP A 112 -14.93 3.84 -5.41
CA ASP A 112 -15.18 3.40 -6.78
C ASP A 112 -13.88 2.99 -7.45
N TRP A 113 -13.52 1.74 -7.27
CA TRP A 113 -12.26 1.20 -7.80
C TRP A 113 -12.25 1.22 -9.33
N LEU A 114 -11.07 1.37 -9.91
CA LEU A 114 -10.88 1.06 -11.31
C LEU A 114 -11.31 -0.38 -11.54
N ASP A 115 -12.04 -0.63 -12.62
CA ASP A 115 -12.56 -1.96 -12.89
C ASP A 115 -11.46 -3.00 -12.90
N GLN A 116 -10.33 -2.66 -13.48
CA GLN A 116 -9.22 -3.60 -13.61
C GLN A 116 -8.59 -3.97 -12.29
N ASP A 117 -8.78 -3.15 -11.26
CA ASP A 117 -8.24 -3.45 -9.93
C ASP A 117 -9.18 -4.31 -9.10
N ARG A 118 -10.45 -4.38 -9.44
CA ARG A 118 -11.43 -5.03 -8.59
C ARG A 118 -11.11 -6.47 -8.22
N PRO A 119 -10.67 -7.32 -9.16
CA PRO A 119 -10.33 -8.70 -8.77
C PRO A 119 -9.19 -8.76 -7.77
N ALA A 120 -8.16 -7.92 -7.97
CA ALA A 120 -7.03 -7.89 -7.06
C ALA A 120 -7.45 -7.34 -5.70
N VAL A 121 -8.32 -6.34 -5.68
CA VAL A 121 -8.85 -5.78 -4.42
C VAL A 121 -9.60 -6.86 -3.64
N ALA A 122 -10.40 -7.68 -4.33
CA ALA A 122 -11.13 -8.75 -3.67
C ALA A 122 -10.16 -9.71 -2.97
N GLU A 123 -9.06 -10.07 -3.65
CA GLU A 123 -8.07 -10.93 -3.03
C GLU A 123 -7.36 -10.24 -1.87
N ALA A 124 -7.05 -8.96 -2.05
CA ALA A 124 -6.38 -8.22 -0.98
C ALA A 124 -7.25 -8.12 0.26
N MET A 125 -8.55 -7.92 0.09
CA MET A 125 -9.46 -7.84 1.23
C MET A 125 -9.60 -9.17 1.93
N ARG A 126 -9.55 -10.27 1.19
CA ARG A 126 -9.59 -11.60 1.81
C ARG A 126 -8.37 -11.86 2.66
N ARG A 127 -7.24 -11.25 2.33
CA ARG A 127 -5.97 -11.43 3.04
C ARG A 127 -5.76 -10.36 4.10
N LEU A 128 -6.72 -9.47 4.27
CA LEU A 128 -6.60 -8.38 5.22
C LEU A 128 -6.35 -8.95 6.62
N PRO A 129 -5.27 -8.53 7.28
CA PRO A 129 -5.02 -9.03 8.64
C PRO A 129 -6.14 -8.61 9.56
N THR A 130 -6.60 -9.52 10.40
CA THR A 130 -7.64 -9.15 11.35
C THR A 130 -7.00 -8.29 12.43
N GLY A 131 -7.77 -7.37 12.96
CA GLY A 131 -7.24 -6.49 13.98
C GLY A 131 -6.79 -7.23 15.20
N THR A 132 -7.43 -8.35 15.48
CA THR A 132 -7.06 -9.13 16.65
C THR A 132 -5.73 -9.82 16.45
N ASP A 133 -5.41 -10.18 15.25
CA ASP A 133 -4.14 -10.80 15.02
C ASP A 133 -3.04 -9.85 15.27
N ALA A 134 -3.38 -8.73 14.97
CA ALA A 134 -2.42 -7.75 15.21
C ALA A 134 -2.22 -7.64 16.64
N THR A 135 -2.88 -8.02 17.07
CA THR A 135 -2.70 -7.75 18.31
C THR A 135 -1.97 -8.59 19.05
N GLY A 136 -2.53 -8.82 18.32
CA GLY A 136 -1.97 -9.30 18.87
C GLY A 136 -1.45 -9.35 19.22
N THR A 137 -1.49 -9.40 19.36
CA THR A 137 -0.81 -9.52 19.68
C THR A 137 -0.33 -9.11 20.05
N ASP A 138 -0.53 -8.98 20.14
CA ASP A 138 0.06 -8.68 20.58
C ASP A 138 0.37 -8.31 21.12
N ALA A 139 -0.10 -8.38 21.24
CA ALA A 139 0.37 -8.13 21.84
C ALA A 139 0.81 -7.81 22.34
N PRO A 140 0.56 -7.92 22.52
CA PRO A 140 1.16 -7.60 23.11
C PRO A 140 1.50 -7.03 23.41
N GLY A 141 1.18 -7.13 23.45
CA GLY A 141 1.73 -6.70 23.99
C GLY A 141 1.97 -6.05 24.28
N THR A 142 1.79 -6.09 24.46
CA THR A 142 2.25 -5.60 24.90
C THR A 142 2.62 -4.88 25.12
N GLY A 143 2.35 -4.95 25.18
CA GLY A 143 2.91 -4.38 25.63
C GLY A 143 3.17 -3.64 25.72
N ALA A 144 3.03 -3.68 25.91
CA ALA A 144 3.50 -3.07 26.21
C ALA A 144 3.86 -2.27 26.32
N PRO A 145 3.72 -2.39 26.64
CA PRO A 145 4.26 -1.60 26.84
C PRO A 145 4.65 -0.77 26.66
N GLY A 146 4.58 -0.87 26.70
CA GLY A 146 5.23 -0.19 26.81
C GLY A 146 5.58 0.57 26.46
N ALA A 147 5.53 0.46 26.65
CA ALA A 147 6.11 1.08 26.54
C ALA A 147 6.55 1.86 26.19
N THR A 148 6.49 1.92 26.34
CA THR A 148 7.06 2.57 26.17
C THR A 148 7.56 3.44 25.77
N PRO A 149 7.55 3.48 25.99
CA PRO A 149 8.16 4.30 25.69
C PRO A 149 8.54 5.16 25.15
N GLU A 150 8.53 5.12 25.24
CA GLU A 150 9.05 5.82 24.90
C GLU A 150 9.40 6.59 24.44
N ARG A 151 9.25 6.66 24.83
CA ARG A 151 9.72 7.35 24.52
C ARG A 151 10.25 8.00 24.12
N ASP A 152 10.30 7.87 24.34
CA ASP A 152 10.97 8.46 23.99
C ASP A 152 11.28 9.13 23.27
N ALA A 153 11.12 9.06 23.45
CA ALA A 153 11.57 9.65 22.95
C ALA A 153 11.90 10.42 22.39
N PRO A 154 11.94 10.45 22.63
CA PRO A 154 12.45 11.20 22.11
C PRO A 154 12.80 11.67 21.40
N THR A 155 12.76 11.56 21.63
CA THR A 155 13.30 11.92 21.05
C THR A 155 13.41 12.53 20.13
N GLY A 156 13.14 12.44 20.21
CA GLY A 156 13.41 12.98 19.64
C GLY A 156 13.49 13.67 18.78
N PRO A 157 13.65 13.70 19.02
CA PRO A 157 13.89 14.37 18.25
C PRO A 157 14.17 14.70 17.35
N LEU A 158 14.19 14.56 17.51
CA LEU A 158 14.66 14.80 16.77
C LEU A 158 14.67 15.04 15.74
N SER A 159 14.47 14.83 15.85
CA SER A 159 14.60 14.94 15.03
C SER A 159 14.59 15.41 14.11
N ASP A 160 14.51 15.52 14.22
CA ASP A 160 14.53 15.86 13.45
C ASP A 160 14.61 16.23 12.55
N GLY A 161 14.59 16.20 12.52
CA GLY A 161 14.70 16.43 11.89
C GLY A 161 14.66 16.85 10.99
N ALA A 162 14.66 16.86 11.01
CA ALA A 162 14.76 17.10 10.22
C ALA A 162 14.86 17.28 9.25
N ARG A 163 14.77 17.25 9.10
CA ARG A 163 15.09 17.26 8.18
C ARG A 163 14.98 17.53 7.13
N HIS A 164 14.94 17.73 6.91
CA HIS A 164 15.16 17.88 5.95
C HIS A 164 15.07 18.04 5.47
#